data_edbc251a9a9b3d0b5148823f4dacf85f
#
_entry.id   edbc251a9a9b3d0b5148823f4dacf85f
#
_cell.length_a   1.000
_cell.length_b   1.000
_cell.length_c   1.000
_cell.angle_alpha   90.00
_cell.angle_beta   90.00
_cell.angle_gamma   90.00
#
_symmetry.space_group_name_H-M   'P 1'
#
loop_
_entity.id
_entity.type
_entity.pdbx_description
1 polymer ?
#
loop_
_entity_poly.entity_id
_entity_poly.type
_entity_poly.pdbx_seq_one_letter_code
_entity_poly.pdbx_strand_id
1 'polypeptide(L)'
;MLAKEKINELKQSVNIVDIIGESVALTKAGRNYLGLCPFHGEKTPSFNVVEDKQFYHCFGCGKSGDVFKFIEEFRGVSFADAVAIIAEKAGFQTGFIPTNQQAESRQHPHQVLFDIHKDAAKFYHAFLMTTKMGEEARRYLHQRGLTDEVIQTFQIGLSPPGQNILYQKLSAEYNEANLLQSGLFNPSEGEMIYDAFQGRIIFPLSDEYGRVIAFSGRIWTKKDQENKQLAKYKNSRSTPIFNKSYELYHLDQAKATIKKQREVYLMEGFLDVIAAHRAGIENAVASMGTSLTQEHVGHLSKFCKKVVLTYDGDKAGQAA
;
A
#
# COMPACT_ATOMS: atom_id res chain seq x y z
N MET A 1 14.18 -27.53 -5.28
CA MET A 1 14.90 -27.07 -4.07
C MET A 1 16.22 -26.49 -4.52
N LEU A 2 16.52 -25.22 -4.25
CA LEU A 2 17.91 -24.75 -4.34
C LEU A 2 18.73 -25.57 -3.34
N ALA A 3 19.85 -26.10 -3.77
CA ALA A 3 20.80 -26.68 -2.84
C ALA A 3 21.15 -25.64 -1.78
N LYS A 4 21.24 -26.01 -0.51
CA LYS A 4 21.63 -25.12 0.60
C LYS A 4 22.86 -24.27 0.27
N GLU A 5 23.74 -24.82 -0.54
CA GLU A 5 24.97 -24.16 -1.04
C GLU A 5 24.66 -22.92 -1.87
N LYS A 6 23.72 -22.98 -2.82
CA LYS A 6 23.35 -21.80 -3.65
C LYS A 6 22.66 -20.69 -2.86
N ILE A 7 21.89 -21.05 -1.83
CA ILE A 7 21.28 -20.05 -0.91
C ILE A 7 22.38 -19.36 -0.11
N ASN A 8 23.39 -20.12 0.35
CA ASN A 8 24.53 -19.55 1.05
C ASN A 8 25.39 -18.66 0.14
N GLU A 9 25.65 -19.08 -1.10
CA GLU A 9 26.34 -18.25 -2.11
C GLU A 9 25.60 -16.94 -2.34
N LEU A 10 24.29 -17.00 -2.54
CA LEU A 10 23.46 -15.81 -2.71
C LEU A 10 23.48 -14.91 -1.48
N LYS A 11 23.43 -15.48 -0.28
CA LYS A 11 23.55 -14.71 0.98
C LYS A 11 24.89 -13.99 1.09
N GLN A 12 25.97 -14.62 0.62
CA GLN A 12 27.31 -14.04 0.64
C GLN A 12 27.55 -13.01 -0.49
N SER A 13 26.74 -13.03 -1.55
CA SER A 13 26.86 -12.10 -2.68
C SER A 13 26.24 -10.72 -2.41
N VAL A 14 25.54 -10.54 -1.31
CA VAL A 14 24.89 -9.27 -0.92
C VAL A 14 25.34 -8.83 0.46
N ASN A 15 25.32 -7.50 0.69
CA ASN A 15 25.53 -6.94 2.02
C ASN A 15 24.18 -6.61 2.67
N ILE A 16 23.92 -7.16 3.85
CA ILE A 16 22.69 -6.93 4.60
C ILE A 16 22.45 -5.44 4.89
N VAL A 17 23.53 -4.66 5.09
CA VAL A 17 23.44 -3.21 5.33
C VAL A 17 22.86 -2.49 4.12
N ASP A 18 23.30 -2.86 2.92
CA ASP A 18 22.82 -2.25 1.68
C ASP A 18 21.35 -2.60 1.44
N ILE A 19 20.98 -3.87 1.61
CA ILE A 19 19.60 -4.33 1.43
C ILE A 19 18.64 -3.70 2.45
N ILE A 20 19.01 -3.68 3.72
CA ILE A 20 18.20 -3.05 4.76
C ILE A 20 18.18 -1.53 4.60
N GLY A 21 19.31 -0.94 4.23
CA GLY A 21 19.47 0.50 4.03
C GLY A 21 18.57 1.09 2.94
N GLU A 22 18.08 0.27 2.01
CA GLU A 22 17.07 0.71 1.04
C GLU A 22 15.73 1.09 1.71
N SER A 23 15.44 0.52 2.87
CA SER A 23 14.15 0.65 3.53
C SER A 23 14.23 1.26 4.92
N VAL A 24 15.38 1.19 5.57
CA VAL A 24 15.63 1.69 6.93
C VAL A 24 16.80 2.67 6.89
N ALA A 25 16.63 3.85 7.46
CA ALA A 25 17.72 4.80 7.61
C ALA A 25 18.71 4.28 8.66
N LEU A 26 19.85 3.74 8.20
CA LEU A 26 20.89 3.20 9.05
C LEU A 26 21.99 4.23 9.28
N THR A 27 22.42 4.37 10.53
CA THR A 27 23.57 5.21 10.92
C THR A 27 24.66 4.32 11.50
N LYS A 28 25.91 4.50 11.06
CA LYS A 28 27.05 3.72 11.55
C LYS A 28 27.30 4.03 13.03
N ALA A 29 27.37 3.01 13.86
CA ALA A 29 27.61 3.07 15.29
C ALA A 29 28.69 2.05 15.69
N GLY A 30 29.94 2.47 15.66
CA GLY A 30 31.10 1.59 15.83
C GLY A 30 31.24 0.57 14.72
N ARG A 31 31.15 -0.72 15.03
CA ARG A 31 31.21 -1.84 14.07
C ARG A 31 29.84 -2.21 13.48
N ASN A 32 28.77 -1.65 14.02
CA ASN A 32 27.40 -1.97 13.65
C ASN A 32 26.70 -0.75 13.03
N TYR A 33 25.47 -0.98 12.56
CA TYR A 33 24.58 0.08 12.10
C TYR A 33 23.30 0.07 12.94
N LEU A 34 22.83 1.26 13.31
CA LEU A 34 21.62 1.46 14.10
C LEU A 34 20.57 2.23 13.30
N GLY A 35 19.32 1.87 13.46
CA GLY A 35 18.18 2.57 12.87
C GLY A 35 16.90 2.40 13.69
N LEU A 36 15.85 3.10 13.31
CA LEU A 36 14.51 2.85 13.84
C LEU A 36 13.98 1.54 13.28
N CYS A 37 13.37 0.72 14.13
CA CYS A 37 12.87 -0.58 13.73
C CYS A 37 11.71 -0.45 12.75
N PRO A 38 11.74 -1.16 11.61
CA PRO A 38 10.64 -1.12 10.65
C PRO A 38 9.44 -2.01 11.05
N PHE A 39 9.58 -2.78 12.13
CA PHE A 39 8.60 -3.77 12.56
C PHE A 39 7.77 -3.34 13.76
N HIS A 40 8.14 -2.25 14.45
CA HIS A 40 7.38 -1.67 15.55
C HIS A 40 7.66 -0.16 15.65
N GLY A 41 6.72 0.58 16.24
CA GLY A 41 6.85 2.02 16.43
C GLY A 41 7.80 2.33 17.61
N GLU A 42 8.85 3.13 17.33
CA GLU A 42 9.80 3.58 18.37
C GLU A 42 10.36 4.98 18.03
N LYS A 43 10.82 5.69 19.05
CA LYS A 43 11.43 7.03 18.88
C LYS A 43 12.96 6.99 18.98
N THR A 44 13.51 5.97 19.61
CA THR A 44 14.96 5.76 19.82
C THR A 44 15.40 4.56 19.00
N PRO A 45 16.49 4.65 18.22
CA PRO A 45 16.98 3.53 17.44
C PRO A 45 17.30 2.31 18.28
N SER A 46 16.62 1.20 18.06
CA SER A 46 16.86 -0.09 18.69
C SER A 46 17.14 -1.22 17.67
N PHE A 47 17.02 -0.91 16.40
CA PHE A 47 17.27 -1.87 15.32
C PHE A 47 18.76 -1.87 14.96
N ASN A 48 19.44 -2.95 15.31
CA ASN A 48 20.89 -3.10 15.14
C ASN A 48 21.19 -4.05 13.98
N VAL A 49 22.04 -3.64 13.04
CA VAL A 49 22.53 -4.45 11.92
C VAL A 49 24.01 -4.68 12.08
N VAL A 50 24.41 -5.95 12.16
CA VAL A 50 25.80 -6.40 12.35
C VAL A 50 26.33 -6.86 10.98
N GLU A 51 27.07 -5.98 10.31
CA GLU A 51 27.61 -6.21 8.97
C GLU A 51 28.49 -7.46 8.89
N ASP A 52 29.44 -7.60 9.81
CA ASP A 52 30.37 -8.75 9.86
C ASP A 52 29.66 -10.10 9.99
N LYS A 53 28.47 -10.13 10.61
CA LYS A 53 27.67 -11.34 10.82
C LYS A 53 26.54 -11.52 9.80
N GLN A 54 26.32 -10.53 8.95
CA GLN A 54 25.18 -10.49 8.02
C GLN A 54 23.85 -10.80 8.73
N PHE A 55 23.59 -10.09 9.83
CA PHE A 55 22.50 -10.37 10.77
C PHE A 55 21.95 -9.08 11.37
N TYR A 56 20.62 -9.02 11.56
CA TYR A 56 20.00 -7.92 12.29
C TYR A 56 19.31 -8.41 13.57
N HIS A 57 19.25 -7.53 14.56
CA HIS A 57 18.48 -7.74 15.80
C HIS A 57 17.90 -6.42 16.29
N CYS A 58 16.59 -6.43 16.60
CA CYS A 58 15.93 -5.31 17.24
C CYS A 58 15.84 -5.54 18.74
N PHE A 59 16.45 -4.67 19.54
CA PHE A 59 16.40 -4.75 20.99
C PHE A 59 15.04 -4.30 21.56
N GLY A 60 14.18 -3.62 20.77
CA GLY A 60 12.84 -3.19 21.18
C GLY A 60 11.79 -4.30 21.07
N CYS A 61 11.71 -4.97 19.89
CA CYS A 61 10.67 -5.99 19.66
C CYS A 61 11.23 -7.43 19.54
N GLY A 62 12.55 -7.64 19.70
CA GLY A 62 13.18 -8.96 19.66
C GLY A 62 13.30 -9.60 18.28
N LYS A 63 12.78 -8.96 17.22
CA LYS A 63 12.91 -9.49 15.86
C LYS A 63 14.35 -9.54 15.41
N SER A 64 14.73 -10.63 14.77
CA SER A 64 16.10 -10.88 14.34
C SER A 64 16.15 -11.85 13.16
N GLY A 65 17.22 -11.77 12.36
CA GLY A 65 17.41 -12.66 11.23
C GLY A 65 18.49 -12.21 10.27
N ASP A 66 18.59 -12.93 9.16
CA ASP A 66 19.45 -12.59 8.03
C ASP A 66 18.71 -11.77 6.98
N VAL A 67 19.36 -11.53 5.84
CA VAL A 67 18.80 -10.75 4.74
C VAL A 67 17.49 -11.34 4.20
N PHE A 68 17.37 -12.66 4.09
CA PHE A 68 16.14 -13.29 3.61
C PHE A 68 15.02 -13.12 4.61
N LYS A 69 15.31 -13.38 5.90
CA LYS A 69 14.35 -13.20 6.98
C LYS A 69 13.87 -11.76 7.09
N PHE A 70 14.75 -10.79 6.87
CA PHE A 70 14.38 -9.38 6.80
C PHE A 70 13.37 -9.13 5.67
N ILE A 71 13.64 -9.61 4.44
CA ILE A 71 12.74 -9.41 3.30
C ILE A 71 11.40 -10.13 3.51
N GLU A 72 11.43 -11.37 4.06
CA GLU A 72 10.19 -12.10 4.39
C GLU A 72 9.29 -11.26 5.31
N GLU A 73 9.82 -10.79 6.42
CA GLU A 73 9.05 -10.09 7.44
C GLU A 73 8.70 -8.65 7.03
N PHE A 74 9.63 -7.98 6.34
CA PHE A 74 9.47 -6.59 5.96
C PHE A 74 8.51 -6.43 4.76
N ARG A 75 8.57 -7.32 3.77
CA ARG A 75 7.68 -7.31 2.60
C ARG A 75 6.47 -8.22 2.74
N GLY A 76 6.42 -9.05 3.79
CA GLY A 76 5.36 -10.03 3.97
C GLY A 76 5.30 -11.05 2.82
N VAL A 77 6.47 -11.50 2.35
CA VAL A 77 6.60 -12.45 1.24
C VAL A 77 7.10 -13.79 1.74
N SER A 78 6.97 -14.84 0.91
CA SER A 78 7.52 -16.16 1.24
C SER A 78 9.05 -16.16 1.18
N PHE A 79 9.68 -17.17 1.80
CA PHE A 79 11.14 -17.37 1.69
C PHE A 79 11.60 -17.50 0.24
N ALA A 80 10.82 -18.19 -0.61
CA ALA A 80 11.13 -18.34 -2.03
C ALA A 80 11.12 -17.00 -2.76
N ASP A 81 10.14 -16.15 -2.47
CA ASP A 81 10.05 -14.80 -3.04
C ASP A 81 11.16 -13.90 -2.50
N ALA A 82 11.50 -14.01 -1.21
CA ALA A 82 12.61 -13.27 -0.63
C ALA A 82 13.96 -13.66 -1.29
N VAL A 83 14.16 -14.96 -1.55
CA VAL A 83 15.31 -15.46 -2.30
C VAL A 83 15.33 -14.92 -3.73
N ALA A 84 14.20 -14.90 -4.43
CA ALA A 84 14.08 -14.37 -5.79
C ALA A 84 14.40 -12.86 -5.83
N ILE A 85 13.87 -12.08 -4.88
CA ILE A 85 14.13 -10.63 -4.76
C ILE A 85 15.62 -10.36 -4.52
N ILE A 86 16.25 -11.12 -3.65
CA ILE A 86 17.70 -10.95 -3.36
C ILE A 86 18.54 -11.40 -4.56
N ALA A 87 18.16 -12.48 -5.26
CA ALA A 87 18.84 -12.96 -6.46
C ALA A 87 18.82 -11.92 -7.59
N GLU A 88 17.67 -11.28 -7.82
CA GLU A 88 17.51 -10.20 -8.79
C GLU A 88 18.44 -9.02 -8.44
N LYS A 89 18.46 -8.60 -7.17
CA LYS A 89 19.31 -7.51 -6.69
C LYS A 89 20.81 -7.81 -6.79
N ALA A 90 21.18 -9.06 -6.59
CA ALA A 90 22.57 -9.53 -6.69
C ALA A 90 23.03 -9.74 -8.14
N GLY A 91 22.14 -9.61 -9.14
CA GLY A 91 22.43 -9.99 -10.53
C GLY A 91 22.73 -11.49 -10.69
N PHE A 92 22.27 -12.29 -9.74
CA PHE A 92 22.49 -13.73 -9.71
C PHE A 92 21.60 -14.38 -10.77
N GLN A 93 22.18 -14.88 -11.86
CA GLN A 93 21.45 -15.65 -12.87
C GLN A 93 21.06 -17.01 -12.26
N THR A 94 19.98 -17.03 -11.54
CA THR A 94 19.37 -18.29 -11.12
C THR A 94 18.45 -18.75 -12.23
N GLY A 95 18.67 -19.95 -12.75
CA GLY A 95 17.65 -20.70 -13.49
C GLY A 95 16.50 -21.09 -12.54
N PHE A 96 16.09 -20.15 -11.70
CA PHE A 96 15.14 -20.32 -10.61
C PHE A 96 13.75 -19.92 -11.11
N ILE A 97 13.03 -20.90 -11.61
CA ILE A 97 11.58 -20.81 -11.70
C ILE A 97 11.06 -21.21 -10.31
N PRO A 98 10.36 -20.33 -9.59
CA PRO A 98 9.66 -20.75 -8.39
C PRO A 98 8.68 -21.87 -8.78
N THR A 99 9.01 -23.12 -8.45
CA THR A 99 8.06 -24.21 -8.62
C THR A 99 6.96 -24.03 -7.58
N ASN A 100 5.78 -23.74 -8.07
CA ASN A 100 4.54 -23.43 -7.35
C ASN A 100 3.97 -24.62 -6.53
N GLN A 101 4.82 -25.54 -6.05
CA GLN A 101 4.36 -26.79 -5.39
C GLN A 101 4.79 -26.96 -3.93
N GLN A 102 5.44 -25.99 -3.29
CA GLN A 102 5.77 -26.04 -1.85
C GLN A 102 5.64 -24.69 -1.14
N ALA A 103 4.73 -23.83 -1.58
CA ALA A 103 4.39 -22.57 -0.89
C ALA A 103 3.32 -22.78 0.20
N GLU A 104 3.33 -23.91 0.91
CA GLU A 104 2.56 -24.09 2.14
C GLU A 104 3.31 -23.58 3.37
N SER A 105 4.16 -22.55 3.25
CA SER A 105 4.88 -22.07 4.41
C SER A 105 4.82 -20.56 4.54
N ARG A 106 3.97 -20.12 5.47
CA ARG A 106 3.90 -18.79 6.07
C ARG A 106 3.47 -17.69 5.10
N GLN A 107 2.25 -17.80 4.59
CA GLN A 107 1.50 -16.66 4.08
C GLN A 107 1.49 -15.54 5.14
N HIS A 108 1.58 -14.29 4.69
CA HIS A 108 1.34 -13.13 5.55
C HIS A 108 0.07 -13.40 6.39
N PRO A 109 0.03 -13.14 7.71
CA PRO A 109 -1.14 -13.44 8.55
C PRO A 109 -2.47 -12.94 7.98
N HIS A 110 -2.40 -11.91 7.12
CA HIS A 110 -3.55 -11.28 6.47
C HIS A 110 -3.50 -11.41 4.94
N GLN A 111 -2.81 -12.42 4.38
CA GLN A 111 -2.69 -12.58 2.92
C GLN A 111 -4.05 -12.60 2.24
N VAL A 112 -5.02 -13.30 2.82
CA VAL A 112 -6.39 -13.37 2.29
C VAL A 112 -7.03 -11.98 2.17
N LEU A 113 -6.76 -11.06 3.10
CA LEU A 113 -7.28 -9.69 3.00
C LEU A 113 -6.64 -8.90 1.85
N PHE A 114 -5.35 -9.08 1.59
CA PHE A 114 -4.70 -8.49 0.41
C PHE A 114 -5.28 -9.05 -0.90
N ASP A 115 -5.52 -10.37 -0.95
CA ASP A 115 -6.10 -11.01 -2.14
C ASP A 115 -7.52 -10.49 -2.40
N ILE A 116 -8.36 -10.38 -1.35
CA ILE A 116 -9.69 -9.79 -1.43
C ILE A 116 -9.63 -8.34 -1.98
N HIS A 117 -8.73 -7.50 -1.48
CA HIS A 117 -8.60 -6.11 -1.95
C HIS A 117 -8.09 -6.04 -3.39
N LYS A 118 -7.13 -6.88 -3.75
CA LYS A 118 -6.62 -7.00 -5.12
C LYS A 118 -7.73 -7.38 -6.11
N ASP A 119 -8.56 -8.35 -5.75
CA ASP A 119 -9.64 -8.82 -6.64
C ASP A 119 -10.79 -7.82 -6.68
N ALA A 120 -11.09 -7.14 -5.57
CA ALA A 120 -12.02 -6.01 -5.55
C ALA A 120 -11.53 -4.86 -6.46
N ALA A 121 -10.24 -4.50 -6.41
CA ALA A 121 -9.67 -3.47 -7.27
C ALA A 121 -9.79 -3.83 -8.75
N LYS A 122 -9.45 -5.07 -9.11
CA LYS A 122 -9.61 -5.57 -10.49
C LYS A 122 -11.08 -5.52 -10.94
N PHE A 123 -12.00 -5.94 -10.06
CA PHE A 123 -13.42 -5.92 -10.36
C PHE A 123 -13.92 -4.49 -10.62
N TYR A 124 -13.62 -3.55 -9.74
CA TYR A 124 -14.03 -2.15 -9.89
C TYR A 124 -13.41 -1.50 -11.13
N HIS A 125 -12.14 -1.77 -11.42
CA HIS A 125 -11.48 -1.25 -12.61
C HIS A 125 -12.10 -1.83 -13.89
N ALA A 126 -12.30 -3.16 -13.94
CA ALA A 126 -12.95 -3.81 -15.06
C ALA A 126 -14.38 -3.28 -15.28
N PHE A 127 -15.15 -3.09 -14.20
CA PHE A 127 -16.51 -2.52 -14.29
C PHE A 127 -16.50 -1.11 -14.88
N LEU A 128 -15.55 -0.27 -14.49
CA LEU A 128 -15.36 1.07 -15.08
C LEU A 128 -15.03 0.98 -16.58
N MET A 129 -14.16 0.06 -16.96
CA MET A 129 -13.61 0.02 -18.32
C MET A 129 -14.53 -0.67 -19.34
N THR A 130 -15.37 -1.61 -18.90
CA THR A 130 -16.10 -2.50 -19.82
C THR A 130 -17.61 -2.30 -19.86
N THR A 131 -18.19 -1.54 -18.92
CA THR A 131 -19.66 -1.40 -18.83
C THR A 131 -20.15 -0.08 -19.44
N LYS A 132 -21.44 -0.04 -19.83
CA LYS A 132 -22.10 1.20 -20.29
C LYS A 132 -22.12 2.28 -19.21
N MET A 133 -22.39 1.91 -17.97
CA MET A 133 -22.30 2.84 -16.83
C MET A 133 -20.85 3.34 -16.62
N GLY A 134 -19.87 2.47 -16.82
CA GLY A 134 -18.45 2.82 -16.80
C GLY A 134 -18.08 3.84 -17.86
N GLU A 135 -18.66 3.78 -19.05
CA GLU A 135 -18.46 4.78 -20.10
C GLU A 135 -18.96 6.17 -19.66
N GLU A 136 -20.11 6.25 -18.99
CA GLU A 136 -20.65 7.51 -18.44
C GLU A 136 -19.73 8.06 -17.33
N ALA A 137 -19.26 7.17 -16.45
CA ALA A 137 -18.33 7.55 -15.39
C ALA A 137 -16.96 7.99 -15.95
N ARG A 138 -16.44 7.35 -17.01
CA ARG A 138 -15.21 7.81 -17.67
C ARG A 138 -15.40 9.19 -18.33
N ARG A 139 -16.54 9.47 -18.96
CA ARG A 139 -16.85 10.82 -19.48
C ARG A 139 -16.81 11.87 -18.37
N TYR A 140 -17.38 11.57 -17.19
CA TYR A 140 -17.29 12.45 -16.03
C TYR A 140 -15.83 12.64 -15.56
N LEU A 141 -15.02 11.57 -15.53
CA LEU A 141 -13.60 11.65 -15.16
C LEU A 141 -12.80 12.48 -16.17
N HIS A 142 -13.04 12.31 -17.48
CA HIS A 142 -12.40 13.09 -18.54
C HIS A 142 -12.73 14.59 -18.42
N GLN A 143 -13.98 14.96 -18.11
CA GLN A 143 -14.37 16.35 -17.87
C GLN A 143 -13.61 16.98 -16.68
N ARG A 144 -13.10 16.14 -15.76
CA ARG A 144 -12.25 16.54 -14.64
C ARG A 144 -10.75 16.44 -14.97
N GLY A 145 -10.42 16.17 -16.22
CA GLY A 145 -9.03 16.08 -16.68
C GLY A 145 -8.34 14.76 -16.37
N LEU A 146 -9.05 13.72 -15.93
CA LEU A 146 -8.48 12.39 -15.70
C LEU A 146 -8.61 11.58 -17.00
N THR A 147 -7.53 11.48 -17.76
CA THR A 147 -7.46 10.75 -19.02
C THR A 147 -7.49 9.23 -18.79
N ASP A 148 -7.70 8.43 -19.85
CA ASP A 148 -7.66 6.98 -19.75
C ASP A 148 -6.30 6.47 -19.26
N GLU A 149 -5.21 7.13 -19.61
CA GLU A 149 -3.86 6.83 -19.09
C GLU A 149 -3.80 7.01 -17.57
N VAL A 150 -4.34 8.11 -17.05
CA VAL A 150 -4.42 8.38 -15.60
C VAL A 150 -5.31 7.35 -14.91
N ILE A 151 -6.48 7.04 -15.50
CA ILE A 151 -7.40 6.01 -14.99
C ILE A 151 -6.68 4.67 -14.87
N GLN A 152 -5.89 4.30 -15.87
CA GLN A 152 -5.11 3.07 -15.89
C GLN A 152 -3.96 3.11 -14.86
N THR A 153 -3.18 4.19 -14.83
CA THR A 153 -2.03 4.33 -13.92
C THR A 153 -2.46 4.23 -12.45
N PHE A 154 -3.55 4.91 -12.09
CA PHE A 154 -4.07 4.91 -10.72
C PHE A 154 -5.09 3.81 -10.46
N GLN A 155 -5.32 2.91 -11.41
CA GLN A 155 -6.27 1.79 -11.31
C GLN A 155 -7.66 2.23 -10.80
N ILE A 156 -8.10 3.42 -11.26
CA ILE A 156 -9.40 3.97 -10.88
C ILE A 156 -10.50 3.02 -11.33
N GLY A 157 -11.51 2.80 -10.50
CA GLY A 157 -12.60 1.89 -10.73
C GLY A 157 -13.99 2.52 -10.55
N LEU A 158 -15.01 1.71 -10.72
CA LEU A 158 -16.40 2.06 -10.45
C LEU A 158 -17.07 0.93 -9.69
N SER A 159 -17.65 1.22 -8.55
CA SER A 159 -18.51 0.24 -7.87
C SER A 159 -19.92 0.24 -8.50
N PRO A 160 -20.50 -0.93 -8.74
CA PRO A 160 -21.89 -1.04 -9.18
C PRO A 160 -22.87 -0.38 -8.20
N PRO A 161 -24.07 0.04 -8.66
CA PRO A 161 -25.07 0.67 -7.80
C PRO A 161 -25.88 -0.34 -6.95
N GLY A 162 -25.68 -1.65 -7.15
CA GLY A 162 -26.37 -2.70 -6.40
C GLY A 162 -25.84 -2.89 -4.99
N GLN A 163 -26.66 -3.47 -4.13
CA GLN A 163 -26.36 -3.56 -2.70
C GLN A 163 -25.26 -4.57 -2.35
N ASN A 164 -25.09 -5.64 -3.14
CA ASN A 164 -24.21 -6.77 -2.80
C ASN A 164 -23.55 -7.42 -4.04
N ILE A 165 -23.30 -6.64 -5.08
CA ILE A 165 -22.75 -7.20 -6.35
C ILE A 165 -21.33 -7.68 -6.18
N LEU A 166 -20.47 -6.90 -5.49
CA LEU A 166 -19.10 -7.33 -5.18
C LEU A 166 -19.12 -8.53 -4.23
N TYR A 167 -20.00 -8.50 -3.21
CA TYR A 167 -20.13 -9.62 -2.27
C TYR A 167 -20.46 -10.93 -2.99
N GLN A 168 -21.48 -10.92 -3.87
CA GLN A 168 -21.84 -12.11 -4.66
C GLN A 168 -20.68 -12.63 -5.51
N LYS A 169 -19.86 -11.73 -6.05
CA LYS A 169 -18.70 -12.10 -6.85
C LYS A 169 -17.62 -12.75 -5.99
N LEU A 170 -17.29 -12.18 -4.84
CA LEU A 170 -16.16 -12.62 -4.02
C LEU A 170 -16.51 -13.76 -3.05
N SER A 171 -17.78 -13.94 -2.68
CA SER A 171 -18.23 -15.04 -1.81
C SER A 171 -18.08 -16.42 -2.45
N ALA A 172 -17.86 -16.50 -3.77
CA ALA A 172 -17.52 -17.74 -4.44
C ALA A 172 -16.07 -18.23 -4.14
N GLU A 173 -15.18 -17.32 -3.73
CA GLU A 173 -13.75 -17.60 -3.56
C GLU A 173 -13.28 -17.42 -2.10
N TYR A 174 -13.96 -16.56 -1.33
CA TYR A 174 -13.58 -16.19 0.03
C TYR A 174 -14.69 -16.47 1.03
N ASN A 175 -14.33 -16.89 2.23
CA ASN A 175 -15.31 -17.10 3.30
C ASN A 175 -15.81 -15.77 3.87
N GLU A 176 -17.02 -15.80 4.43
CA GLU A 176 -17.73 -14.62 4.94
C GLU A 176 -16.93 -13.86 6.02
N ALA A 177 -16.29 -14.58 6.94
CA ALA A 177 -15.52 -13.94 8.02
C ALA A 177 -14.39 -13.06 7.46
N ASN A 178 -13.66 -13.55 6.44
CA ASN A 178 -12.60 -12.78 5.78
C ASN A 178 -13.17 -11.61 4.97
N LEU A 179 -14.30 -11.80 4.30
CA LEU A 179 -14.99 -10.73 3.57
C LEU A 179 -15.43 -9.60 4.53
N LEU A 180 -16.03 -9.91 5.65
CA LEU A 180 -16.42 -8.92 6.65
C LEU A 180 -15.20 -8.24 7.29
N GLN A 181 -14.13 -8.99 7.54
CA GLN A 181 -12.88 -8.44 8.09
C GLN A 181 -12.17 -7.49 7.13
N SER A 182 -12.35 -7.66 5.81
CA SER A 182 -11.76 -6.78 4.79
C SER A 182 -12.24 -5.33 4.87
N GLY A 183 -13.39 -5.06 5.48
CA GLY A 183 -14.00 -3.74 5.55
C GLY A 183 -14.70 -3.29 4.27
N LEU A 184 -14.76 -4.16 3.25
CA LEU A 184 -15.48 -3.91 1.99
C LEU A 184 -16.97 -4.24 2.09
N PHE A 185 -17.39 -4.87 3.16
CA PHE A 185 -18.76 -5.34 3.38
C PHE A 185 -19.25 -4.98 4.76
N ASN A 186 -20.55 -4.77 4.87
CA ASN A 186 -21.24 -4.47 6.12
C ASN A 186 -22.41 -5.43 6.30
N PRO A 187 -22.56 -6.04 7.48
CA PRO A 187 -23.76 -6.81 7.81
C PRO A 187 -24.96 -5.86 8.00
N SER A 188 -26.16 -6.33 7.71
CA SER A 188 -27.40 -5.63 8.05
C SER A 188 -28.23 -6.43 9.05
N GLU A 189 -29.28 -5.78 9.59
CA GLU A 189 -30.33 -6.46 10.33
C GLU A 189 -31.06 -7.41 9.38
N GLY A 190 -30.93 -8.73 9.56
CA GLY A 190 -31.57 -9.76 8.73
C GLY A 190 -30.61 -10.55 7.82
N GLU A 191 -29.37 -10.78 8.25
CA GLU A 191 -28.39 -11.66 7.60
C GLU A 191 -27.91 -11.26 6.18
N MET A 192 -28.40 -10.12 5.64
CA MET A 192 -27.90 -9.64 4.34
C MET A 192 -26.58 -8.87 4.51
N ILE A 193 -25.63 -9.11 3.60
CA ILE A 193 -24.35 -8.43 3.55
C ILE A 193 -24.36 -7.44 2.37
N TYR A 194 -24.00 -6.20 2.65
CA TYR A 194 -23.96 -5.11 1.66
C TYR A 194 -22.54 -4.69 1.33
N ASP A 195 -22.33 -4.34 0.07
CA ASP A 195 -21.11 -3.70 -0.39
C ASP A 195 -20.93 -2.34 0.30
N ALA A 196 -19.77 -2.07 0.84
CA ALA A 196 -19.48 -0.79 1.50
C ALA A 196 -19.51 0.38 0.51
N PHE A 197 -19.18 0.13 -0.75
CA PHE A 197 -19.19 1.12 -1.82
C PHE A 197 -20.25 0.74 -2.85
N GLN A 198 -21.14 1.68 -3.16
CA GLN A 198 -22.24 1.49 -4.12
C GLN A 198 -22.33 2.72 -5.01
N GLY A 199 -22.30 2.52 -6.34
CA GLY A 199 -22.45 3.58 -7.32
C GLY A 199 -21.38 4.68 -7.28
N ARG A 200 -20.18 4.40 -6.77
CA ARG A 200 -19.11 5.38 -6.57
C ARG A 200 -17.91 5.12 -7.48
N ILE A 201 -17.28 6.17 -7.94
CA ILE A 201 -15.95 6.09 -8.51
C ILE A 201 -14.98 5.70 -7.39
N ILE A 202 -14.15 4.70 -7.64
CA ILE A 202 -13.28 4.06 -6.65
C ILE A 202 -11.83 4.40 -6.94
N PHE A 203 -11.12 4.86 -5.93
CA PHE A 203 -9.70 5.11 -5.93
C PHE A 203 -9.04 4.12 -4.97
N PRO A 204 -8.24 3.16 -5.48
CA PRO A 204 -7.50 2.23 -4.64
C PRO A 204 -6.41 2.96 -3.87
N LEU A 205 -6.16 2.53 -2.63
CA LEU A 205 -5.02 2.94 -1.83
C LEU A 205 -4.14 1.72 -1.62
N SER A 206 -2.86 1.87 -1.94
CA SER A 206 -1.84 0.83 -1.74
C SER A 206 -0.96 1.15 -0.54
N ASP A 207 -0.44 0.10 0.09
CA ASP A 207 0.65 0.22 1.05
C ASP A 207 1.97 0.59 0.34
N GLU A 208 3.03 0.82 1.09
CA GLU A 208 4.35 1.16 0.53
C GLU A 208 4.95 0.07 -0.39
N TYR A 209 4.36 -1.12 -0.46
CA TYR A 209 4.76 -2.24 -1.33
C TYR A 209 3.88 -2.39 -2.58
N GLY A 210 2.91 -1.51 -2.78
CA GLY A 210 1.99 -1.55 -3.91
C GLY A 210 0.85 -2.55 -3.76
N ARG A 211 0.61 -3.10 -2.56
CA ARG A 211 -0.55 -3.97 -2.29
C ARG A 211 -1.76 -3.11 -1.96
N VAL A 212 -2.88 -3.33 -2.63
CA VAL A 212 -4.11 -2.60 -2.34
C VAL A 212 -4.63 -3.00 -0.95
N ILE A 213 -4.86 -2.00 -0.09
CA ILE A 213 -5.24 -2.17 1.32
C ILE A 213 -6.53 -1.45 1.70
N ALA A 214 -6.98 -0.51 0.87
CA ALA A 214 -8.17 0.29 1.12
C ALA A 214 -8.69 0.93 -0.17
N PHE A 215 -9.85 1.59 -0.07
CA PHE A 215 -10.46 2.34 -1.15
C PHE A 215 -11.04 3.65 -0.65
N SER A 216 -11.10 4.64 -1.55
CA SER A 216 -11.93 5.82 -1.41
C SER A 216 -12.97 5.85 -2.51
N GLY A 217 -14.23 6.05 -2.15
CA GLY A 217 -15.35 6.09 -3.08
C GLY A 217 -15.94 7.50 -3.21
N ARG A 218 -15.95 8.08 -4.41
CA ARG A 218 -16.50 9.41 -4.71
C ARG A 218 -17.84 9.31 -5.41
N ILE A 219 -18.85 10.11 -4.99
CA ILE A 219 -20.09 10.28 -5.76
C ILE A 219 -19.78 11.04 -7.06
N TRP A 220 -20.49 10.71 -8.14
CA TRP A 220 -20.22 11.28 -9.45
C TRP A 220 -21.49 11.67 -10.24
N THR A 221 -22.64 11.05 -9.98
CA THR A 221 -23.89 11.40 -10.66
C THR A 221 -24.44 12.72 -10.14
N LYS A 222 -25.13 13.48 -11.00
CA LYS A 222 -25.80 14.73 -10.58
C LYS A 222 -26.77 14.48 -9.43
N LYS A 223 -27.56 13.41 -9.52
CA LYS A 223 -28.52 13.01 -8.49
C LYS A 223 -27.87 12.83 -7.12
N ASP A 224 -26.72 12.13 -7.08
CA ASP A 224 -26.00 11.88 -5.82
C ASP A 224 -25.35 13.16 -5.28
N GLN A 225 -24.86 14.04 -6.18
CA GLN A 225 -24.26 15.31 -5.79
C GLN A 225 -25.28 16.32 -5.21
N GLU A 226 -26.53 16.24 -5.63
CA GLU A 226 -27.64 17.05 -5.12
C GLU A 226 -28.17 16.52 -3.77
N ASN A 227 -27.92 15.26 -3.45
CA ASN A 227 -28.32 14.64 -2.19
C ASN A 227 -27.36 15.04 -1.05
N LYS A 228 -27.76 16.03 -0.25
CA LYS A 228 -26.98 16.52 0.90
C LYS A 228 -26.70 15.49 2.01
N GLN A 229 -27.43 14.38 2.02
CA GLN A 229 -27.23 13.30 2.98
C GLN A 229 -26.07 12.37 2.57
N LEU A 230 -25.66 12.39 1.30
CA LEU A 230 -24.55 11.57 0.81
C LEU A 230 -23.22 12.30 0.98
N ALA A 231 -22.32 11.70 1.72
CA ALA A 231 -20.95 12.20 1.80
C ALA A 231 -20.29 12.15 0.41
N LYS A 232 -19.66 13.26 0.00
CA LYS A 232 -18.94 13.40 -1.28
C LYS A 232 -17.87 12.31 -1.45
N TYR A 233 -17.16 11.99 -0.38
CA TYR A 233 -16.21 10.91 -0.29
C TYR A 233 -16.57 9.94 0.83
N LYS A 234 -16.30 8.66 0.61
CA LYS A 234 -16.39 7.60 1.61
C LYS A 234 -15.10 6.79 1.56
N ASN A 235 -14.37 6.77 2.66
CA ASN A 235 -13.13 6.00 2.78
C ASN A 235 -13.39 4.65 3.47
N SER A 236 -12.55 3.65 3.19
CA SER A 236 -12.53 2.40 3.93
C SER A 236 -12.38 2.66 5.43
N ARG A 237 -12.99 1.82 6.25
CA ARG A 237 -12.72 1.76 7.69
C ARG A 237 -11.33 1.14 7.94
N SER A 238 -10.78 1.34 9.13
CA SER A 238 -9.56 0.64 9.52
C SER A 238 -9.77 -0.86 9.58
N THR A 239 -8.77 -1.62 9.15
CA THR A 239 -8.76 -3.08 9.09
C THR A 239 -7.38 -3.59 9.57
N PRO A 240 -7.17 -4.91 9.72
CA PRO A 240 -5.85 -5.44 10.04
C PRO A 240 -4.73 -5.09 9.06
N ILE A 241 -5.09 -4.69 7.81
CA ILE A 241 -4.13 -4.28 6.77
C ILE A 241 -4.17 -2.79 6.43
N PHE A 242 -5.05 -2.01 7.06
CA PHE A 242 -5.20 -0.58 6.79
C PHE A 242 -5.35 0.24 8.06
N ASN A 243 -4.37 1.09 8.32
CA ASN A 243 -4.40 2.10 9.39
C ASN A 243 -4.37 3.51 8.78
N LYS A 244 -5.47 4.26 8.90
CA LYS A 244 -5.60 5.63 8.36
C LYS A 244 -4.57 6.62 8.92
N SER A 245 -4.12 6.40 10.14
CA SER A 245 -3.15 7.29 10.79
C SER A 245 -1.72 7.07 10.32
N TYR A 246 -1.46 5.99 9.58
CA TYR A 246 -0.14 5.58 9.15
C TYR A 246 0.02 5.60 7.62
N GLU A 247 -1.02 5.17 6.89
CA GLU A 247 -0.93 4.97 5.45
C GLU A 247 -1.12 6.28 4.68
N LEU A 248 -0.32 6.43 3.63
CA LEU A 248 -0.31 7.60 2.76
C LEU A 248 -0.59 7.18 1.33
N TYR A 249 -1.53 7.86 0.70
CA TYR A 249 -1.89 7.62 -0.70
C TYR A 249 -0.69 7.88 -1.63
N HIS A 250 -0.45 6.99 -2.57
CA HIS A 250 0.59 7.05 -3.61
C HIS A 250 2.04 6.91 -3.09
N LEU A 251 2.25 6.56 -1.82
CA LEU A 251 3.60 6.42 -1.27
C LEU A 251 4.40 5.30 -1.96
N ASP A 252 3.75 4.22 -2.39
CA ASP A 252 4.34 3.11 -3.12
C ASP A 252 5.07 3.56 -4.40
N GLN A 253 4.46 4.47 -5.16
CA GLN A 253 5.03 5.01 -6.39
C GLN A 253 6.00 6.17 -6.12
N ALA A 254 5.67 7.04 -5.16
CA ALA A 254 6.41 8.26 -4.87
C ALA A 254 7.75 7.99 -4.13
N LYS A 255 7.87 6.90 -3.37
CA LYS A 255 9.00 6.66 -2.44
C LYS A 255 10.38 6.69 -3.09
N ALA A 256 10.53 6.26 -4.34
CA ALA A 256 11.81 6.28 -5.04
C ALA A 256 12.26 7.73 -5.31
N THR A 257 11.35 8.57 -5.81
CA THR A 257 11.60 9.99 -6.07
C THR A 257 11.78 10.76 -4.76
N ILE A 258 10.99 10.45 -3.72
CA ILE A 258 11.13 11.03 -2.37
C ILE A 258 12.53 10.77 -1.81
N LYS A 259 13.03 9.54 -1.87
CA LYS A 259 14.38 9.19 -1.41
C LYS A 259 15.47 9.93 -2.18
N LYS A 260 15.34 10.01 -3.50
CA LYS A 260 16.28 10.70 -4.39
C LYS A 260 16.35 12.20 -4.10
N GLN A 261 15.18 12.84 -3.96
CA GLN A 261 15.08 14.28 -3.73
C GLN A 261 15.21 14.65 -2.25
N ARG A 262 15.04 13.69 -1.33
CA ARG A 262 14.96 13.87 0.13
C ARG A 262 13.87 14.82 0.58
N GLU A 263 12.85 14.97 -0.26
CA GLU A 263 11.72 15.86 -0.07
C GLU A 263 10.43 15.19 -0.51
N VAL A 264 9.33 15.48 0.19
CA VAL A 264 7.98 15.03 -0.16
C VAL A 264 7.01 16.19 -0.11
N TYR A 265 6.08 16.26 -1.07
CA TYR A 265 4.91 17.13 -1.04
C TYR A 265 3.76 16.36 -0.41
N LEU A 266 3.27 16.83 0.73
CA LEU A 266 2.11 16.26 1.42
C LEU A 266 0.88 17.09 1.09
N MET A 267 -0.07 16.44 0.42
CA MET A 267 -1.31 17.02 -0.06
C MET A 267 -2.50 16.58 0.82
N GLU A 268 -3.61 17.30 0.72
CA GLU A 268 -4.81 16.97 1.49
C GLU A 268 -5.54 15.76 0.93
N GLY A 269 -5.66 15.69 -0.41
CA GLY A 269 -6.47 14.70 -1.09
C GLY A 269 -5.75 13.96 -2.23
N PHE A 270 -6.28 12.81 -2.56
CA PHE A 270 -5.72 11.97 -3.63
C PHE A 270 -5.88 12.58 -5.03
N LEU A 271 -6.89 13.42 -5.27
CA LEU A 271 -7.01 14.14 -6.55
C LEU A 271 -5.89 15.16 -6.75
N ASP A 272 -5.39 15.76 -5.67
CA ASP A 272 -4.28 16.71 -5.71
C ASP A 272 -2.98 15.97 -6.04
N VAL A 273 -2.78 14.78 -5.46
CA VAL A 273 -1.66 13.89 -5.83
C VAL A 273 -1.72 13.48 -7.29
N ILE A 274 -2.91 13.12 -7.81
CA ILE A 274 -3.08 12.78 -9.22
C ILE A 274 -2.77 14.00 -10.12
N ALA A 275 -3.21 15.20 -9.72
CA ALA A 275 -2.92 16.43 -10.44
C ALA A 275 -1.41 16.76 -10.42
N ALA A 276 -0.74 16.59 -9.28
CA ALA A 276 0.69 16.73 -9.12
C ALA A 276 1.47 15.76 -10.01
N HIS A 277 1.09 14.48 -9.99
CA HIS A 277 1.70 13.45 -10.85
C HIS A 277 1.60 13.82 -12.34
N ARG A 278 0.43 14.30 -12.79
CA ARG A 278 0.24 14.78 -14.17
C ARG A 278 1.10 15.99 -14.51
N ALA A 279 1.43 16.81 -13.52
CA ALA A 279 2.35 17.94 -13.66
C ALA A 279 3.84 17.54 -13.57
N GLY A 280 4.16 16.26 -13.44
CA GLY A 280 5.53 15.74 -13.31
C GLY A 280 6.09 15.80 -11.89
N ILE A 281 5.24 16.06 -10.87
CA ILE A 281 5.63 16.04 -9.46
C ILE A 281 5.38 14.61 -8.92
N GLU A 282 6.42 13.76 -8.98
CA GLU A 282 6.32 12.35 -8.63
C GLU A 282 6.48 12.06 -7.14
N ASN A 283 6.97 13.02 -6.35
CA ASN A 283 7.19 12.89 -4.90
C ASN A 283 6.02 13.45 -4.07
N ALA A 284 4.80 13.38 -4.60
CA ALA A 284 3.59 13.81 -3.93
C ALA A 284 2.85 12.62 -3.29
N VAL A 285 2.36 12.82 -2.05
CA VAL A 285 1.54 11.87 -1.29
C VAL A 285 0.39 12.61 -0.62
N ALA A 286 -0.65 11.89 -0.19
CA ALA A 286 -1.75 12.50 0.57
C ALA A 286 -2.15 11.69 1.82
N SER A 287 -2.61 12.40 2.85
CA SER A 287 -3.35 11.81 3.96
C SER A 287 -4.81 11.59 3.54
N MET A 288 -5.39 10.44 3.78
CA MET A 288 -6.72 10.06 3.26
C MET A 288 -7.89 10.63 4.09
N GLY A 289 -8.00 11.97 4.14
CA GLY A 289 -9.10 12.67 4.84
C GLY A 289 -8.96 12.62 6.36
N THR A 290 -7.75 12.54 6.85
CA THR A 290 -7.38 12.74 8.24
C THR A 290 -6.36 13.88 8.33
N SER A 291 -6.35 14.62 9.43
CA SER A 291 -5.26 15.55 9.73
C SER A 291 -3.92 14.80 9.77
N LEU A 292 -2.84 15.50 9.54
CA LEU A 292 -1.50 14.94 9.64
C LEU A 292 -1.26 14.38 11.06
N THR A 293 -0.91 13.10 11.14
CA THR A 293 -0.63 12.41 12.42
C THR A 293 0.86 12.32 12.66
N GLN A 294 1.24 12.04 13.93
CA GLN A 294 2.65 11.74 14.25
C GLN A 294 3.14 10.46 13.56
N GLU A 295 2.24 9.49 13.33
CA GLU A 295 2.55 8.25 12.63
C GLU A 295 2.84 8.51 11.14
N HIS A 296 2.08 9.38 10.47
CA HIS A 296 2.40 9.82 9.09
C HIS A 296 3.79 10.49 9.02
N VAL A 297 4.10 11.40 9.95
CA VAL A 297 5.41 12.04 10.01
C VAL A 297 6.51 11.02 10.27
N GLY A 298 6.30 10.09 11.21
CA GLY A 298 7.22 8.98 11.48
C GLY A 298 7.41 8.08 10.28
N HIS A 299 6.35 7.83 9.50
CA HIS A 299 6.43 7.04 8.27
C HIS A 299 7.26 7.74 7.19
N LEU A 300 6.98 9.02 6.93
CA LEU A 300 7.70 9.81 5.92
C LEU A 300 9.17 10.04 6.30
N SER A 301 9.49 10.16 7.59
CA SER A 301 10.86 10.38 8.06
C SER A 301 11.83 9.26 7.70
N LYS A 302 11.30 8.07 7.37
CA LYS A 302 12.08 6.95 6.86
C LYS A 302 12.63 7.20 5.44
N PHE A 303 12.00 8.11 4.68
CA PHE A 303 12.28 8.31 3.26
C PHE A 303 12.84 9.69 2.95
N CYS A 304 12.50 10.73 3.73
CA CYS A 304 12.90 12.11 3.45
C CYS A 304 13.27 12.88 4.73
N LYS A 305 13.91 14.05 4.52
CA LYS A 305 14.25 15.00 5.60
C LYS A 305 13.38 16.26 5.57
N LYS A 306 12.66 16.48 4.47
CA LYS A 306 11.85 17.67 4.26
C LYS A 306 10.45 17.26 3.83
N VAL A 307 9.45 17.75 4.54
CA VAL A 307 8.03 17.63 4.19
C VAL A 307 7.52 19.02 3.85
N VAL A 308 6.97 19.16 2.65
CA VAL A 308 6.32 20.41 2.18
C VAL A 308 4.82 20.18 2.26
N LEU A 309 4.15 20.91 3.15
CA LEU A 309 2.70 20.87 3.27
C LEU A 309 2.08 21.71 2.16
N THR A 310 1.24 21.09 1.34
CA THR A 310 0.54 21.72 0.21
C THR A 310 -0.96 21.52 0.36
N TYR A 311 -1.50 22.01 1.49
CA TYR A 311 -2.92 21.95 1.80
C TYR A 311 -3.68 23.11 1.17
N ASP A 312 -4.98 22.95 1.04
CA ASP A 312 -5.87 24.02 0.54
C ASP A 312 -5.76 25.26 1.42
N GLY A 313 -5.82 26.45 0.81
CA GLY A 313 -5.71 27.73 1.52
C GLY A 313 -6.97 28.12 2.30
N ASP A 314 -7.92 27.21 2.47
CA ASP A 314 -9.14 27.42 3.25
C ASP A 314 -8.91 27.26 4.76
N LYS A 315 -9.95 27.50 5.57
CA LYS A 315 -9.86 27.40 7.03
C LYS A 315 -9.51 25.99 7.53
N ALA A 316 -9.89 24.96 6.79
CA ALA A 316 -9.63 23.57 7.16
C ALA A 316 -8.15 23.22 6.90
N GLY A 317 -7.63 23.56 5.73
CA GLY A 317 -6.22 23.32 5.38
C GLY A 317 -5.23 24.17 6.20
N GLN A 318 -5.65 25.36 6.67
CA GLN A 318 -4.83 26.17 7.57
C GLN A 318 -4.81 25.65 9.02
N ALA A 319 -5.81 24.85 9.41
CA ALA A 319 -5.93 24.29 10.76
C ALA A 319 -5.37 22.85 10.86
N ALA A 320 -5.05 22.23 9.74
CA ALA A 320 -4.53 20.87 9.67
C ALA A 320 -2.99 20.84 9.79
#